data_c6cccbde88d0a07232fd3736bcd23a13
#
_entry.id   c6cccbde88d0a07232fd3736bcd23a13
#
_cell.length_a   1.000
_cell.length_b   1.000
_cell.length_c   1.000
_cell.angle_alpha   90.00
_cell.angle_beta   90.00
_cell.angle_gamma   90.00
#
_symmetry.space_group_name_H-M   'P 1'
#
loop_
_entity.id
_entity.type
_entity.pdbx_description
1 polymer ?
#
loop_
_entity_poly.entity_id
_entity_poly.type
_entity_poly.pdbx_seq_one_letter_code
_entity_poly.pdbx_strand_id
1 'polypeptide(L)'
;PGGRTHIDLSRTFDRPKAIECVVLVVVMPMNSGFTLGVFRRKSGNVFECVDSQNLGTLPKGPGTLNGIDLEAAGGDYIGCFFGTGAIAVTDSRGLPGLLSAVGDHTAVGSTTTYEESEGQQLLLSVSGENI
;
A
#
# COMPACT_ATOMS: atom_id res chain seq x y z
N PRO A 1 -3.41 10.21 -6.46
CA PRO A 1 -3.19 10.28 -7.90
C PRO A 1 -2.22 9.21 -8.37
N GLY A 2 -2.38 8.82 -9.62
CA GLY A 2 -1.53 7.79 -10.22
C GLY A 2 -0.09 8.22 -10.42
N GLY A 3 0.77 7.24 -10.72
CA GLY A 3 2.20 7.46 -10.97
C GLY A 3 3.06 7.57 -9.73
N ARG A 4 2.52 7.24 -8.56
CA ARG A 4 3.25 7.28 -7.30
C ARG A 4 3.06 5.99 -6.52
N THR A 5 4.10 5.60 -5.77
CA THR A 5 4.00 4.54 -4.77
C THR A 5 3.59 5.18 -3.45
N HIS A 6 2.58 4.61 -2.80
CA HIS A 6 2.06 5.10 -1.52
C HIS A 6 2.30 4.09 -0.42
N ILE A 7 2.66 4.56 0.76
CA ILE A 7 2.78 3.74 1.98
C ILE A 7 1.89 4.35 3.05
N ASP A 8 1.02 3.54 3.63
CA ASP A 8 0.12 3.99 4.69
C ASP A 8 0.80 3.80 6.05
N LEU A 9 1.19 4.91 6.69
CA LEU A 9 1.83 4.90 8.00
C LEU A 9 0.84 4.74 9.15
N SER A 10 -0.45 4.89 8.89
CA SER A 10 -1.45 4.84 9.96
C SER A 10 -1.65 3.44 10.52
N ARG A 11 -1.16 2.43 9.81
CA ARG A 11 -1.29 1.03 10.21
C ARG A 11 0.02 0.30 10.00
N THR A 12 0.50 -0.37 11.03
CA THR A 12 1.64 -1.25 10.94
C THR A 12 1.23 -2.65 11.41
N PHE A 13 1.91 -3.66 10.92
CA PHE A 13 1.68 -5.03 11.37
C PHE A 13 2.38 -5.20 12.71
N ASP A 14 1.66 -5.60 13.75
CA ASP A 14 2.22 -5.82 15.08
C ASP A 14 2.85 -7.20 15.25
N ARG A 15 2.59 -8.11 14.29
CA ARG A 15 3.18 -9.45 14.23
C ARG A 15 3.22 -9.94 12.79
N PRO A 16 4.01 -10.99 12.49
CA PRO A 16 4.05 -11.55 11.14
C PRO A 16 2.67 -12.00 10.68
N LYS A 17 2.36 -11.74 9.42
CA LYS A 17 1.05 -12.05 8.84
C LYS A 17 1.21 -12.48 7.38
N ALA A 18 0.46 -13.53 7.00
CA ALA A 18 0.24 -13.89 5.61
C ALA A 18 -0.99 -13.12 5.13
N ILE A 19 -0.82 -12.25 4.15
CA ILE A 19 -1.91 -11.42 3.62
C ILE A 19 -2.60 -12.17 2.50
N GLU A 20 -3.91 -12.37 2.61
CA GLU A 20 -4.70 -13.19 1.68
C GLU A 20 -5.80 -12.41 0.98
N CYS A 21 -6.18 -11.26 1.51
CA CYS A 21 -7.30 -10.48 1.01
C CYS A 21 -7.02 -8.99 1.18
N VAL A 22 -7.49 -8.18 0.22
CA VAL A 22 -7.47 -6.72 0.34
C VAL A 22 -8.86 -6.18 -0.02
N VAL A 23 -9.30 -5.20 0.77
CA VAL A 23 -10.53 -4.44 0.53
C VAL A 23 -10.14 -3.00 0.29
N LEU A 24 -10.62 -2.40 -0.80
CA LEU A 24 -10.27 -1.03 -1.15
C LEU A 24 -11.42 -0.35 -1.88
N VAL A 25 -11.33 0.98 -2.00
CA VAL A 25 -12.29 1.76 -2.77
C VAL A 25 -11.54 2.52 -3.85
N VAL A 26 -11.85 2.23 -5.11
CA VAL A 26 -11.26 2.87 -6.28
C VAL A 26 -12.14 4.04 -6.70
N VAL A 27 -11.57 5.24 -6.72
CA VAL A 27 -12.28 6.47 -7.09
C VAL A 27 -12.29 6.67 -8.59
N MET A 28 -11.17 6.36 -9.25
CA MET A 28 -11.04 6.40 -10.71
C MET A 28 -10.41 5.10 -11.18
N PRO A 29 -10.87 4.52 -12.31
CA PRO A 29 -10.38 3.21 -12.75
C PRO A 29 -8.86 3.17 -12.88
N MET A 30 -8.27 2.08 -12.44
CA MET A 30 -6.82 1.83 -12.50
C MET A 30 -6.51 0.95 -13.71
N ASN A 31 -6.47 1.56 -14.89
CA ASN A 31 -6.36 0.83 -16.15
C ASN A 31 -4.93 0.35 -16.45
N SER A 32 -3.94 0.91 -15.78
CA SER A 32 -2.53 0.50 -15.94
C SER A 32 -2.11 -0.57 -14.94
N GLY A 33 -3.04 -1.03 -14.09
CA GLY A 33 -2.77 -2.05 -13.10
C GLY A 33 -2.57 -1.48 -11.69
N PHE A 34 -2.73 -2.36 -10.71
CA PHE A 34 -2.57 -2.05 -9.29
C PHE A 34 -1.63 -3.08 -8.67
N THR A 35 -0.59 -2.61 -7.99
CA THR A 35 0.35 -3.47 -7.28
C THR A 35 0.26 -3.18 -5.79
N LEU A 36 -0.03 -4.22 -5.01
CA LEU A 36 -0.03 -4.15 -3.55
C LEU A 36 1.37 -4.52 -3.05
N GLY A 37 1.87 -3.79 -2.07
CA GLY A 37 3.20 -4.02 -1.55
C GLY A 37 3.27 -4.01 -0.03
N VAL A 38 4.30 -4.67 0.49
CA VAL A 38 4.67 -4.64 1.90
C VAL A 38 6.01 -3.93 2.00
N PHE A 39 6.08 -2.95 2.89
CA PHE A 39 7.24 -2.07 2.98
C PHE A 39 7.82 -2.08 4.39
N ARG A 40 9.14 -2.05 4.46
CA ARG A 40 9.89 -2.05 5.73
C ARG A 40 10.71 -0.78 5.85
N ARG A 41 10.57 -0.08 6.97
CA ARG A 41 11.36 1.12 7.25
C ARG A 41 12.82 0.74 7.46
N LYS A 42 13.71 1.44 6.77
CA LYS A 42 15.17 1.30 6.96
C LYS A 42 15.72 2.40 7.87
N SER A 43 15.35 3.65 7.59
CA SER A 43 15.71 4.79 8.45
C SER A 43 14.87 6.00 8.03
N GLY A 44 14.32 6.75 8.99
CA GLY A 44 13.52 7.93 8.67
C GLY A 44 12.40 7.59 7.70
N ASN A 45 12.38 8.24 6.53
CA ASN A 45 11.41 7.99 5.46
C ASN A 45 11.98 7.12 4.33
N VAL A 46 13.03 6.37 4.59
CA VAL A 46 13.60 5.40 3.65
C VAL A 46 12.98 4.04 3.92
N PHE A 47 12.32 3.49 2.90
CA PHE A 47 11.63 2.20 2.99
C PHE A 47 12.07 1.27 1.87
N GLU A 48 12.07 -0.01 2.20
CA GLU A 48 12.32 -1.09 1.24
C GLU A 48 11.04 -1.86 0.98
N CYS A 49 10.74 -2.14 -0.30
CA CYS A 49 9.68 -3.08 -0.65
C CYS A 49 10.17 -4.50 -0.39
N VAL A 50 9.54 -5.20 0.55
CA VAL A 50 9.97 -6.56 0.92
C VAL A 50 9.12 -7.64 0.29
N ASP A 51 7.93 -7.30 -0.19
CA ASP A 51 7.06 -8.21 -0.93
C ASP A 51 6.07 -7.39 -1.74
N SER A 52 5.61 -7.92 -2.89
CA SER A 52 4.63 -7.23 -3.72
C SER A 52 3.92 -8.21 -4.64
N GLN A 53 2.71 -7.81 -5.08
CA GLN A 53 1.91 -8.60 -6.01
C GLN A 53 1.10 -7.67 -6.91
N ASN A 54 1.20 -7.88 -8.23
CA ASN A 54 0.38 -7.15 -9.19
C ASN A 54 -1.00 -7.78 -9.25
N LEU A 55 -2.04 -6.98 -9.03
CA LEU A 55 -3.44 -7.44 -8.99
C LEU A 55 -4.22 -7.11 -10.25
N GLY A 56 -3.52 -6.56 -11.27
CA GLY A 56 -4.16 -6.24 -12.54
C GLY A 56 -4.93 -4.93 -12.49
N THR A 57 -5.79 -4.72 -13.49
CA THR A 57 -6.61 -3.52 -13.60
C THR A 57 -7.78 -3.58 -12.63
N LEU A 58 -8.15 -2.42 -12.06
CA LEU A 58 -9.26 -2.33 -11.11
C LEU A 58 -10.30 -1.33 -11.61
N PRO A 59 -11.60 -1.71 -11.59
CA PRO A 59 -12.68 -0.78 -11.94
C PRO A 59 -12.99 0.18 -10.79
N LYS A 60 -13.71 1.25 -11.11
CA LYS A 60 -14.22 2.18 -10.11
C LYS A 60 -15.17 1.47 -9.14
N GLY A 61 -15.09 1.83 -7.87
CA GLY A 61 -16.00 1.37 -6.83
C GLY A 61 -15.31 0.59 -5.72
N PRO A 62 -16.09 0.11 -4.74
CA PRO A 62 -15.55 -0.75 -3.70
C PRO A 62 -15.20 -2.12 -4.28
N GLY A 63 -14.13 -2.72 -3.79
CA GLY A 63 -13.69 -4.01 -4.25
C GLY A 63 -13.08 -4.84 -3.14
N THR A 64 -13.24 -6.16 -3.28
CA THR A 64 -12.58 -7.14 -2.43
C THR A 64 -11.80 -8.08 -3.33
N LEU A 65 -10.51 -8.19 -3.09
CA LEU A 65 -9.63 -9.04 -3.88
C LEU A 65 -9.09 -10.16 -3.01
N ASN A 66 -9.31 -11.39 -3.45
CA ASN A 66 -8.80 -12.60 -2.79
C ASN A 66 -7.62 -13.15 -3.58
N GLY A 67 -7.01 -14.22 -3.11
CA GLY A 67 -5.88 -14.81 -3.79
C GLY A 67 -4.59 -14.01 -3.64
N ILE A 68 -4.51 -13.18 -2.64
CA ILE A 68 -3.29 -12.44 -2.32
C ILE A 68 -2.32 -13.39 -1.65
N ASP A 69 -1.05 -13.31 -2.03
CA ASP A 69 0.02 -14.13 -1.46
C ASP A 69 1.19 -13.21 -1.11
N LEU A 70 1.04 -12.50 0.02
CA LEU A 70 2.06 -11.59 0.53
C LEU A 70 2.34 -11.94 1.98
N GLU A 71 3.58 -11.69 2.42
CA GLU A 71 3.99 -11.83 3.81
C GLU A 71 4.51 -10.52 4.36
N ALA A 72 4.07 -10.18 5.57
CA ALA A 72 4.57 -9.04 6.33
C ALA A 72 5.20 -9.53 7.63
N ALA A 73 6.29 -8.89 8.04
CA ALA A 73 6.86 -9.06 9.37
C ALA A 73 6.30 -8.01 10.32
N GLY A 74 6.47 -8.22 11.62
CA GLY A 74 6.09 -7.20 12.60
C GLY A 74 6.83 -5.89 12.33
N GLY A 75 6.12 -4.77 12.35
CA GLY A 75 6.67 -3.46 12.05
C GLY A 75 6.60 -3.06 10.57
N ASP A 76 6.19 -3.96 9.67
CA ASP A 76 6.03 -3.62 8.26
C ASP A 76 4.75 -2.81 8.02
N TYR A 77 4.67 -2.18 6.84
CA TYR A 77 3.55 -1.34 6.43
C TYR A 77 3.01 -1.80 5.10
N ILE A 78 1.72 -1.53 4.86
CA ILE A 78 1.09 -1.80 3.57
C ILE A 78 1.21 -0.58 2.66
N GLY A 79 1.38 -0.81 1.38
CA GLY A 79 1.43 0.24 0.38
C GLY A 79 1.01 -0.26 -0.98
N CYS A 80 1.03 0.63 -1.96
CA CYS A 80 0.58 0.28 -3.30
C CYS A 80 1.15 1.22 -4.35
N PHE A 81 1.10 0.75 -5.61
CA PHE A 81 1.39 1.56 -6.78
C PHE A 81 0.31 1.34 -7.84
N PHE A 82 -0.10 2.43 -8.48
CA PHE A 82 -0.93 2.38 -9.70
C PHE A 82 -0.51 3.55 -10.60
N GLY A 83 -0.34 3.25 -11.90
CA GLY A 83 0.13 4.26 -12.87
C GLY A 83 -0.94 5.27 -13.21
N THR A 84 -2.21 4.85 -13.30
CA THR A 84 -3.35 5.71 -13.59
C THR A 84 -4.49 5.40 -12.63
N GLY A 85 -5.40 6.35 -12.44
CA GLY A 85 -6.55 6.18 -11.57
C GLY A 85 -6.35 6.85 -10.22
N ALA A 86 -7.22 6.51 -9.28
CA ALA A 86 -7.15 7.05 -7.92
C ALA A 86 -7.82 6.10 -6.93
N ILE A 87 -7.24 6.04 -5.74
CA ILE A 87 -7.79 5.31 -4.60
C ILE A 87 -8.39 6.31 -3.61
N ALA A 88 -9.46 5.92 -2.92
CA ALA A 88 -10.06 6.76 -1.89
C ALA A 88 -9.12 6.89 -0.71
N VAL A 89 -9.09 8.09 -0.12
CA VAL A 89 -8.36 8.37 1.10
C VAL A 89 -9.33 8.93 2.13
N THR A 90 -8.97 8.83 3.40
CA THR A 90 -9.76 9.38 4.49
C THR A 90 -8.87 10.21 5.39
N ASP A 91 -9.50 11.12 6.16
CA ASP A 91 -8.80 11.95 7.13
C ASP A 91 -8.37 11.09 8.32
N SER A 92 -7.12 11.19 8.73
CA SER A 92 -6.56 10.43 9.84
C SER A 92 -5.91 11.35 10.86
N ARG A 93 -6.63 12.36 11.31
CA ARG A 93 -6.13 13.36 12.25
C ARG A 93 -5.44 12.73 13.47
N GLY A 94 -4.26 13.24 13.79
CA GLY A 94 -3.48 12.77 14.92
C GLY A 94 -2.74 11.46 14.69
N LEU A 95 -2.88 10.87 13.51
CA LEU A 95 -2.14 9.65 13.14
C LEU A 95 -1.03 9.99 12.14
N PRO A 96 0.00 9.15 12.04
CA PRO A 96 0.96 9.25 10.94
C PRO A 96 0.22 9.22 9.61
N GLY A 97 0.67 10.01 8.66
CA GLY A 97 -0.02 10.19 7.40
C GLY A 97 0.35 9.14 6.36
N LEU A 98 0.27 9.59 5.12
CA LEU A 98 0.56 8.78 3.94
C LEU A 98 1.91 9.20 3.39
N LEU A 99 2.78 8.24 3.10
CA LEU A 99 4.03 8.51 2.40
C LEU A 99 3.84 8.25 0.90
N SER A 100 4.54 9.02 0.07
CA SER A 100 4.52 8.77 -1.36
C SER A 100 5.86 9.11 -2.01
N ALA A 101 6.12 8.48 -3.14
CA ALA A 101 7.27 8.77 -4.00
C ALA A 101 6.86 8.58 -5.45
N VAL A 102 7.37 9.45 -6.33
CA VAL A 102 7.11 9.36 -7.76
C VAL A 102 7.70 8.06 -8.30
N GLY A 103 6.94 7.37 -9.14
CA GLY A 103 7.38 6.14 -9.80
C GLY A 103 6.95 4.88 -9.09
N ASP A 104 7.24 3.76 -9.71
CA ASP A 104 6.96 2.43 -9.19
C ASP A 104 8.15 1.92 -8.38
N HIS A 105 7.94 1.75 -7.08
CA HIS A 105 8.95 1.27 -6.14
C HIS A 105 8.51 -0.06 -5.49
N THR A 106 7.69 -0.84 -6.21
CA THR A 106 7.15 -2.10 -5.72
C THR A 106 7.98 -3.33 -6.14
N ALA A 107 9.09 -3.15 -6.82
CA ALA A 107 10.02 -4.25 -7.05
C ALA A 107 10.65 -4.68 -5.72
N VAL A 108 10.60 -5.98 -5.41
CA VAL A 108 11.16 -6.51 -4.18
C VAL A 108 12.65 -6.16 -4.08
N GLY A 109 13.05 -5.58 -2.95
CA GLY A 109 14.40 -5.09 -2.72
C GLY A 109 14.61 -3.62 -3.08
N SER A 110 13.63 -2.96 -3.70
CA SER A 110 13.71 -1.55 -4.05
C SER A 110 13.66 -0.69 -2.78
N THR A 111 14.64 0.20 -2.64
CA THR A 111 14.76 1.11 -1.49
C THR A 111 14.63 2.54 -1.97
N THR A 112 13.79 3.33 -1.33
CA THR A 112 13.48 4.69 -1.78
C THR A 112 13.17 5.58 -0.59
N THR A 113 13.44 6.87 -0.73
CA THR A 113 13.06 7.90 0.23
C THR A 113 11.68 8.45 -0.16
N TYR A 114 10.76 8.49 0.80
CA TYR A 114 9.37 8.90 0.58
C TYR A 114 9.09 10.26 1.20
N GLU A 115 8.09 10.95 0.68
CA GLU A 115 7.59 12.23 1.20
C GLU A 115 6.27 11.99 1.96
N GLU A 116 6.09 12.71 3.07
CA GLU A 116 4.91 12.55 3.93
C GLU A 116 3.81 13.54 3.55
N SER A 117 2.57 13.03 3.50
CA SER A 117 1.35 13.82 3.46
C SER A 117 0.59 13.58 4.75
N GLU A 118 0.55 14.59 5.61
CA GLU A 118 -0.09 14.47 6.92
C GLU A 118 -1.61 14.36 6.83
N GLY A 119 -2.20 13.65 7.78
CA GLY A 119 -3.64 13.63 7.99
C GLY A 119 -4.42 12.79 6.99
N GLN A 120 -3.75 11.93 6.22
CA GLN A 120 -4.41 11.05 5.26
C GLN A 120 -4.06 9.60 5.48
N GLN A 121 -5.00 8.72 5.16
CA GLN A 121 -4.75 7.27 5.08
C GLN A 121 -5.52 6.70 3.90
N LEU A 122 -5.01 5.61 3.33
CA LEU A 122 -5.69 4.91 2.25
C LEU A 122 -6.95 4.22 2.76
N LEU A 123 -8.03 4.29 1.97
CA LEU A 123 -9.23 3.50 2.22
C LEU A 123 -9.00 2.09 1.68
N LEU A 124 -8.07 1.40 2.33
CA LEU A 124 -7.59 0.09 1.95
C LEU A 124 -7.27 -0.68 3.24
N SER A 125 -7.74 -1.91 3.32
CA SER A 125 -7.39 -2.78 4.44
C SER A 125 -7.06 -4.16 3.93
N VAL A 126 -6.16 -4.83 4.63
CA VAL A 126 -5.74 -6.20 4.29
C VAL A 126 -6.08 -7.12 5.45
N SER A 127 -6.28 -8.38 5.13
CA SER A 127 -6.55 -9.41 6.11
C SER A 127 -5.86 -10.71 5.72
N GLY A 128 -5.67 -11.59 6.69
CA GLY A 128 -5.02 -12.86 6.49
C GLY A 128 -4.77 -13.54 7.83
N GLU A 129 -3.87 -14.52 7.83
CA GLU A 129 -3.55 -15.29 9.02
C GLU A 129 -2.24 -14.85 9.66
N ASN A 130 -2.19 -14.87 10.98
CA ASN A 130 -0.92 -14.69 11.68
C ASN A 130 -0.02 -15.91 11.44
N ILE A 131 1.24 -15.63 11.28
CA ILE A 131 2.23 -16.67 11.05
C ILE A 131 2.90 -17.05 12.37
#